data_b5680e7817b780550e319582055ba04a
#
_entry.id   b5680e7817b780550e319582055ba04a
#
_cell.length_a   1.000
_cell.length_b   1.000
_cell.length_c   1.000
_cell.angle_alpha   90.00
_cell.angle_beta   90.00
_cell.angle_gamma   90.00
#
_symmetry.space_group_name_H-M   'P 1'
#
loop_
_entity.id
_entity.type
_entity.pdbx_description
1 polymer ?
#
loop_
_entity_poly.entity_id
_entity_poly.type
_entity_poly.pdbx_seq_one_letter_code
_entity_poly.pdbx_strand_id
1 'polypeptide(L)'
;MSERIPMRYTVALQGFSDFERSALNSFFRLAQQRAPAYERAASPIDSDFIIADADHPADVAAVRDADRMQDTIFIGARAPAGAPAWLPRPIEPTRIVRELDLLLELRLASLDEPPQDHESDWVSASPQNLAAIDGQPAKDVLVVDDSRIALKFLQTRLQGLGYRVHLARDAAQALERLASQAFSLVFLDVVLGPEGSMDGFAVCQQIKQRKTHPGGIAPAVLMVTGRTSSMDRVRGDLAGCDAYLTKPLMEDEFIAALRQLDPLPV
;
A
#
# COMPACT_ATOMS: atom_id res chain seq x y z
N MET A 1 31.23 -6.00 10.24
CA MET A 1 29.80 -5.84 10.58
C MET A 1 29.52 -4.36 10.55
N SER A 2 28.92 -3.87 9.47
CA SER A 2 28.58 -2.44 9.36
C SER A 2 27.29 -2.23 10.15
N GLU A 3 27.36 -1.50 11.26
CA GLU A 3 26.17 -1.02 11.96
C GLU A 3 25.40 -0.09 10.99
N ARG A 4 24.28 -0.60 10.45
CA ARG A 4 23.34 0.26 9.75
C ARG A 4 22.72 1.17 10.81
N ILE A 5 23.09 2.45 10.79
CA ILE A 5 22.40 3.49 11.55
C ILE A 5 20.91 3.40 11.15
N PRO A 6 19.99 3.18 12.09
CA PRO A 6 18.57 3.10 11.74
C PRO A 6 18.17 4.45 11.14
N MET A 7 17.66 4.45 9.91
CA MET A 7 17.11 5.64 9.27
C MET A 7 15.95 6.14 10.13
N ARG A 8 16.04 7.41 10.57
CA ARG A 8 15.06 8.07 11.43
C ARG A 8 14.33 9.13 10.61
N TYR A 9 13.02 9.12 10.70
CA TYR A 9 12.15 10.08 10.03
C TYR A 9 11.32 10.82 11.07
N THR A 10 11.02 12.07 10.77
CA THR A 10 10.27 12.95 11.68
C THR A 10 8.81 13.03 11.29
N VAL A 11 7.91 13.01 12.30
CA VAL A 11 6.46 13.05 12.12
C VAL A 11 5.85 14.16 12.96
N ALA A 12 5.14 15.09 12.34
CA ALA A 12 4.36 16.11 13.03
C ALA A 12 2.91 15.67 13.22
N LEU A 13 2.29 16.16 14.31
CA LEU A 13 0.89 15.94 14.64
C LEU A 13 0.13 17.27 14.54
N GLN A 14 -0.95 17.32 13.76
CA GLN A 14 -1.75 18.52 13.54
C GLN A 14 -3.24 18.27 13.83
N GLY A 15 -3.86 19.16 14.59
CA GLY A 15 -5.30 19.17 14.83
C GLY A 15 -5.83 18.23 15.92
N PHE A 16 -5.01 17.41 16.52
CA PHE A 16 -5.42 16.44 17.54
C PHE A 16 -5.62 17.08 18.92
N SER A 17 -6.55 16.54 19.69
CA SER A 17 -6.71 16.86 21.11
C SER A 17 -5.45 16.53 21.92
N ASP A 18 -5.29 17.13 23.09
CA ASP A 18 -4.13 16.87 23.96
C ASP A 18 -4.05 15.39 24.38
N PHE A 19 -5.21 14.75 24.58
CA PHE A 19 -5.27 13.33 24.92
C PHE A 19 -4.75 12.46 23.76
N GLU A 20 -5.25 12.64 22.54
CA GLU A 20 -4.82 11.89 21.35
C GLU A 20 -3.35 12.14 21.06
N ARG A 21 -2.91 13.38 21.17
CA ARG A 21 -1.52 13.77 20.99
C ARG A 21 -0.60 13.10 22.00
N SER A 22 -1.02 13.00 23.26
CA SER A 22 -0.28 12.30 24.31
C SER A 22 -0.18 10.80 24.05
N ALA A 23 -1.29 10.18 23.60
CA ALA A 23 -1.33 8.76 23.26
C ALA A 23 -0.41 8.45 22.07
N LEU A 24 -0.48 9.23 20.98
CA LEU A 24 0.38 9.08 19.81
C LEU A 24 1.86 9.30 20.14
N ASN A 25 2.19 10.29 20.98
CA ASN A 25 3.55 10.51 21.44
C ASN A 25 4.12 9.32 22.23
N SER A 26 3.29 8.72 23.09
CA SER A 26 3.69 7.55 23.87
C SER A 26 3.96 6.35 22.96
N PHE A 27 3.12 6.18 21.95
CA PHE A 27 3.29 5.14 20.95
C PHE A 27 4.58 5.32 20.13
N PHE A 28 4.85 6.51 19.59
CA PHE A 28 6.08 6.77 18.82
C PHE A 28 7.34 6.53 19.66
N ARG A 29 7.33 6.85 20.96
CA ARG A 29 8.44 6.52 21.86
C ARG A 29 8.69 5.02 21.96
N LEU A 30 7.66 4.21 22.02
CA LEU A 30 7.80 2.76 22.07
C LEU A 30 8.26 2.17 20.72
N ALA A 31 7.86 2.79 19.63
CA ALA A 31 8.19 2.36 18.26
C ALA A 31 9.61 2.77 17.80
N GLN A 32 10.38 3.51 18.59
CA GLN A 32 11.74 3.96 18.23
C GLN A 32 12.77 2.85 18.00
N GLN A 33 12.51 1.63 18.47
CA GLN A 33 13.42 0.49 18.33
C GLN A 33 13.28 -0.26 16.99
N ARG A 34 12.35 0.13 16.16
CA ARG A 34 12.15 -0.45 14.82
C ARG A 34 12.96 0.27 13.74
N ALA A 35 13.13 -0.35 12.59
CA ALA A 35 13.69 0.27 11.39
C ALA A 35 12.69 0.13 10.22
N PRO A 36 12.28 1.24 9.57
CA PRO A 36 12.60 2.64 9.89
C PRO A 36 12.00 3.10 11.23
N ALA A 37 12.65 4.03 11.91
CA ALA A 37 12.17 4.63 13.14
C ALA A 37 11.51 5.98 12.86
N TYR A 38 10.42 6.28 13.57
CA TYR A 38 9.71 7.55 13.45
C TYR A 38 9.78 8.32 14.77
N GLU A 39 10.21 9.58 14.68
CA GLU A 39 10.35 10.48 15.82
C GLU A 39 9.41 11.66 15.67
N ARG A 40 8.95 12.21 16.78
CA ARG A 40 8.09 13.38 16.75
C ARG A 40 8.85 14.63 16.36
N ALA A 41 8.35 15.35 15.35
CA ALA A 41 8.75 16.73 15.05
C ALA A 41 7.99 17.75 15.90
N ALA A 42 8.63 18.86 16.18
CA ALA A 42 7.98 19.98 16.87
C ALA A 42 7.05 20.79 15.95
N SER A 43 7.35 20.85 14.65
CA SER A 43 6.64 21.62 13.65
C SER A 43 6.34 20.78 12.39
N PRO A 44 5.18 20.97 11.74
CA PRO A 44 4.88 20.38 10.45
C PRO A 44 5.84 20.82 9.33
N ILE A 45 6.41 22.00 9.41
CA ILE A 45 7.29 22.57 8.37
C ILE A 45 8.59 21.75 8.26
N ASP A 46 9.14 21.32 9.39
CA ASP A 46 10.44 20.65 9.47
C ASP A 46 10.30 19.12 9.59
N SER A 47 9.10 18.57 9.36
CA SER A 47 8.85 17.13 9.47
C SER A 47 8.90 16.43 8.12
N ASP A 48 9.32 15.17 8.11
CA ASP A 48 9.27 14.33 6.91
C ASP A 48 7.82 13.97 6.56
N PHE A 49 7.00 13.67 7.57
CA PHE A 49 5.59 13.31 7.42
C PHE A 49 4.71 14.09 8.39
N ILE A 50 3.43 14.17 8.04
CA ILE A 50 2.39 14.79 8.87
C ILE A 50 1.29 13.77 9.14
N ILE A 51 0.77 13.74 10.36
CA ILE A 51 -0.49 13.10 10.70
C ILE A 51 -1.46 14.23 11.06
N ALA A 52 -2.56 14.35 10.32
CA ALA A 52 -3.51 15.45 10.46
C ALA A 52 -4.92 14.95 10.78
N ASP A 53 -5.64 15.71 11.63
CA ASP A 53 -7.05 15.47 11.90
C ASP A 53 -7.89 15.88 10.67
N ALA A 54 -8.57 14.93 10.05
CA ALA A 54 -9.43 15.15 8.90
C ALA A 54 -10.82 15.69 9.26
N ASP A 55 -11.21 15.62 10.53
CA ASP A 55 -12.51 16.09 11.00
C ASP A 55 -12.52 17.61 11.22
N HIS A 56 -11.35 18.25 11.19
CA HIS A 56 -11.18 19.70 11.28
C HIS A 56 -10.78 20.31 9.93
N PRO A 57 -11.70 20.99 9.21
CA PRO A 57 -11.41 21.56 7.89
C PRO A 57 -10.22 22.51 7.84
N ALA A 58 -9.97 23.25 8.94
CA ALA A 58 -8.85 24.17 9.02
C ALA A 58 -7.49 23.47 8.97
N ASP A 59 -7.37 22.27 9.59
CA ASP A 59 -6.13 21.50 9.58
C ASP A 59 -5.88 20.88 8.20
N VAL A 60 -6.93 20.41 7.54
CA VAL A 60 -6.86 19.92 6.15
C VAL A 60 -6.44 21.06 5.20
N ALA A 61 -7.01 22.27 5.38
CA ALA A 61 -6.65 23.44 4.58
C ALA A 61 -5.17 23.82 4.80
N ALA A 62 -4.70 23.84 6.04
CA ALA A 62 -3.32 24.18 6.37
C ALA A 62 -2.31 23.20 5.73
N VAL A 63 -2.61 21.90 5.72
CA VAL A 63 -1.78 20.89 5.03
C VAL A 63 -1.77 21.14 3.52
N ARG A 64 -2.92 21.46 2.93
CA ARG A 64 -3.04 21.74 1.50
C ARG A 64 -2.29 23.02 1.10
N ASP A 65 -2.44 24.09 1.88
CA ASP A 65 -1.79 25.38 1.62
C ASP A 65 -0.26 25.29 1.75
N ALA A 66 0.22 24.34 2.58
CA ALA A 66 1.64 24.02 2.70
C ALA A 66 2.15 23.08 1.60
N ASP A 67 1.31 22.64 0.66
CA ASP A 67 1.62 21.64 -0.39
C ASP A 67 2.17 20.32 0.18
N ARG A 68 1.65 19.89 1.35
CA ARG A 68 2.12 18.71 2.08
C ARG A 68 1.12 17.54 2.05
N MET A 69 0.13 17.58 1.14
CA MET A 69 -0.88 16.53 1.03
C MET A 69 -0.27 15.15 0.81
N GLN A 70 0.79 15.05 -0.01
CA GLN A 70 1.40 13.77 -0.39
C GLN A 70 2.21 13.12 0.75
N ASP A 71 2.66 13.91 1.73
CA ASP A 71 3.40 13.45 2.90
C ASP A 71 2.51 13.30 4.14
N THR A 72 1.18 13.31 3.97
CA THR A 72 0.24 13.38 5.09
C THR A 72 -0.68 12.18 5.18
N ILE A 73 -0.77 11.60 6.39
CA ILE A 73 -1.80 10.65 6.78
C ILE A 73 -2.93 11.42 7.46
N PHE A 74 -4.13 11.32 6.91
CA PHE A 74 -5.32 11.92 7.50
C PHE A 74 -6.08 10.93 8.38
N ILE A 75 -6.52 11.34 9.56
CA ILE A 75 -7.33 10.53 10.49
C ILE A 75 -8.66 11.22 10.74
N GLY A 76 -9.77 10.54 10.48
CA GLY A 76 -11.10 11.12 10.69
C GLY A 76 -12.22 10.33 10.05
N ALA A 77 -13.45 10.86 10.12
CA ALA A 77 -14.65 10.20 9.61
C ALA A 77 -14.66 10.04 8.09
N ARG A 78 -13.98 10.96 7.36
CA ARG A 78 -13.93 10.94 5.88
C ARG A 78 -12.54 11.32 5.39
N ALA A 79 -12.14 10.68 4.28
CA ALA A 79 -10.92 11.04 3.58
C ALA A 79 -11.07 12.40 2.90
N PRO A 80 -10.13 13.35 3.11
CA PRO A 80 -10.08 14.57 2.31
C PRO A 80 -9.85 14.26 0.83
N ALA A 81 -10.34 15.12 -0.05
CA ALA A 81 -10.10 14.99 -1.49
C ALA A 81 -8.59 15.11 -1.78
N GLY A 82 -8.05 14.16 -2.54
CA GLY A 82 -6.62 14.12 -2.87
C GLY A 82 -5.72 13.54 -1.77
N ALA A 83 -6.26 13.09 -0.62
CA ALA A 83 -5.46 12.46 0.42
C ALA A 83 -4.88 11.12 -0.07
N PRO A 84 -3.55 10.94 -0.04
CA PRO A 84 -2.92 9.65 -0.38
C PRO A 84 -3.22 8.60 0.68
N ALA A 85 -3.19 8.98 1.96
CA ALA A 85 -3.43 8.13 3.10
C ALA A 85 -4.58 8.66 3.97
N TRP A 86 -5.45 7.75 4.40
CA TRP A 86 -6.51 8.06 5.34
C TRP A 86 -6.84 6.85 6.20
N LEU A 87 -7.01 7.10 7.49
CA LEU A 87 -7.41 6.11 8.49
C LEU A 87 -8.69 6.56 9.20
N PRO A 88 -9.65 5.64 9.44
CA PRO A 88 -10.82 5.94 10.24
C PRO A 88 -10.48 6.03 11.73
N ARG A 89 -11.36 6.67 12.51
CA ARG A 89 -11.37 6.54 13.98
C ARG A 89 -12.07 5.24 14.40
N PRO A 90 -11.68 4.59 15.51
CA PRO A 90 -10.67 5.01 16.49
C PRO A 90 -9.25 4.92 15.95
N ILE A 91 -8.33 5.71 16.54
CA ILE A 91 -6.92 5.75 16.14
C ILE A 91 -6.24 4.43 16.51
N GLU A 92 -5.77 3.71 15.52
CA GLU A 92 -4.98 2.49 15.68
C GLU A 92 -3.50 2.79 15.38
N PRO A 93 -2.63 2.91 16.38
CA PRO A 93 -1.25 3.33 16.18
C PRO A 93 -0.43 2.41 15.26
N THR A 94 -0.70 1.11 15.27
CA THR A 94 -0.02 0.14 14.40
C THR A 94 -0.34 0.36 12.92
N ARG A 95 -1.57 0.81 12.60
CA ARG A 95 -1.95 1.18 11.23
C ARG A 95 -1.26 2.46 10.77
N ILE A 96 -1.07 3.42 11.68
CA ILE A 96 -0.33 4.65 11.35
C ILE A 96 1.09 4.33 10.90
N VAL A 97 1.79 3.46 11.62
CA VAL A 97 3.17 3.11 11.27
C VAL A 97 3.23 2.39 9.93
N ARG A 98 2.27 1.52 9.64
CA ARG A 98 2.15 0.85 8.34
C ARG A 98 1.98 1.87 7.21
N GLU A 99 1.11 2.87 7.39
CA GLU A 99 0.91 3.93 6.38
C GLU A 99 2.15 4.81 6.22
N LEU A 100 2.89 5.10 7.32
CA LEU A 100 4.16 5.82 7.26
C LEU A 100 5.23 5.04 6.47
N ASP A 101 5.33 3.73 6.70
CA ASP A 101 6.26 2.87 5.96
C ASP A 101 5.95 2.91 4.45
N LEU A 102 4.66 2.84 4.08
CA LEU A 102 4.23 2.90 2.68
C LEU A 102 4.46 4.29 2.04
N LEU A 103 4.21 5.39 2.78
CA LEU A 103 4.53 6.74 2.30
C LEU A 103 6.03 6.90 2.06
N LEU A 104 6.85 6.35 2.97
CA LEU A 104 8.29 6.36 2.82
C LEU A 104 8.74 5.58 1.58
N GLU A 105 8.19 4.39 1.34
CA GLU A 105 8.49 3.59 0.16
C GLU A 105 8.14 4.34 -1.13
N LEU A 106 6.95 4.98 -1.18
CA LEU A 106 6.55 5.81 -2.33
C LEU A 106 7.51 6.97 -2.58
N ARG A 107 7.92 7.65 -1.50
CA ARG A 107 8.87 8.77 -1.59
C ARG A 107 10.23 8.32 -2.11
N LEU A 108 10.74 7.20 -1.61
CA LEU A 108 12.02 6.63 -2.06
C LEU A 108 11.93 6.17 -3.53
N ALA A 109 10.85 5.50 -3.92
CA ALA A 109 10.65 5.08 -5.31
C ALA A 109 10.58 6.26 -6.29
N SER A 110 10.00 7.40 -5.86
CA SER A 110 9.96 8.63 -6.69
C SER A 110 11.32 9.31 -6.84
N LEU A 111 12.28 9.06 -5.94
CA LEU A 111 13.64 9.60 -6.03
C LEU A 111 14.54 8.79 -6.95
N ASP A 112 14.23 7.51 -7.17
CA ASP A 112 14.99 6.61 -8.05
C ASP A 112 14.55 6.70 -9.53
N GLU A 113 13.45 7.39 -9.85
CA GLU A 113 13.07 7.70 -11.23
C GLU A 113 13.88 8.88 -11.76
N PRO A 114 14.54 8.77 -12.95
CA PRO A 114 15.16 9.93 -13.59
C PRO A 114 14.09 10.97 -13.87
N PRO A 115 14.40 12.29 -13.77
CA PRO A 115 13.43 13.35 -14.00
C PRO A 115 12.84 13.22 -15.40
N GLN A 116 11.61 12.79 -15.50
CA GLN A 116 10.82 12.87 -16.71
C GLN A 116 10.20 14.26 -16.74
N ASP A 117 10.67 15.10 -17.67
CA ASP A 117 10.03 16.37 -18.02
C ASP A 117 8.61 16.09 -18.54
N HIS A 118 7.66 16.08 -17.65
CA HIS A 118 6.25 16.12 -18.02
C HIS A 118 5.54 17.21 -17.23
N GLU A 119 5.56 18.41 -17.82
CA GLU A 119 4.50 19.39 -17.62
C GLU A 119 3.16 18.76 -18.02
N SER A 120 2.21 18.86 -17.09
CA SER A 120 0.76 18.82 -17.30
C SER A 120 0.19 17.69 -18.15
N ASP A 121 -0.43 16.72 -17.49
CA ASP A 121 -1.83 16.33 -17.77
C ASP A 121 -2.27 15.14 -16.89
N TRP A 122 -2.75 15.42 -15.67
CA TRP A 122 -3.39 14.41 -14.81
C TRP A 122 -4.84 14.13 -15.22
N VAL A 123 -5.25 14.63 -16.36
CA VAL A 123 -6.60 14.43 -16.91
C VAL A 123 -6.48 13.63 -18.20
N SER A 124 -6.91 12.38 -18.16
CA SER A 124 -7.08 11.50 -19.34
C SER A 124 -5.93 10.56 -19.69
N ALA A 125 -5.42 9.77 -18.77
CA ALA A 125 -4.82 8.49 -19.15
C ALA A 125 -5.95 7.47 -19.38
N SER A 126 -6.52 7.47 -20.57
CA SER A 126 -7.35 6.36 -21.04
C SER A 126 -6.52 5.08 -21.08
N PRO A 127 -7.12 3.90 -20.73
CA PRO A 127 -6.41 2.61 -20.65
C PRO A 127 -5.82 2.08 -21.97
N GLN A 128 -5.79 2.90 -23.03
CA GLN A 128 -5.51 2.43 -24.40
C GLN A 128 -4.07 2.67 -24.89
N ASN A 129 -3.18 3.28 -24.10
CA ASN A 129 -1.83 3.68 -24.59
C ASN A 129 -0.63 3.01 -23.90
N LEU A 130 -0.81 1.90 -23.19
CA LEU A 130 0.34 1.05 -22.87
C LEU A 130 0.60 0.12 -24.06
N ALA A 131 1.44 0.59 -24.98
CA ALA A 131 1.93 -0.24 -26.07
C ALA A 131 2.60 -1.49 -25.51
N ALA A 132 2.17 -2.65 -26.00
CA ALA A 132 2.79 -3.93 -25.76
C ALA A 132 4.30 -3.85 -25.93
N ILE A 133 5.06 -4.18 -24.90
CA ILE A 133 6.47 -4.52 -25.05
C ILE A 133 6.47 -5.85 -25.80
N ASP A 134 7.08 -5.89 -26.97
CA ASP A 134 7.18 -7.07 -27.86
C ASP A 134 5.88 -7.68 -28.40
N GLY A 135 4.82 -6.88 -28.66
CA GLY A 135 3.63 -7.35 -29.37
C GLY A 135 2.73 -8.34 -28.59
N GLN A 136 3.01 -8.62 -27.31
CA GLN A 136 2.11 -9.38 -26.44
C GLN A 136 1.17 -8.45 -25.69
N PRO A 137 -0.14 -8.79 -25.54
CA PRO A 137 -1.07 -7.98 -24.77
C PRO A 137 -0.63 -7.92 -23.30
N ALA A 138 -0.70 -6.73 -22.70
CA ALA A 138 -0.40 -6.56 -21.28
C ALA A 138 -1.26 -7.51 -20.43
N LYS A 139 -0.64 -8.25 -19.51
CA LYS A 139 -1.33 -9.18 -18.62
C LYS A 139 -2.08 -8.38 -17.55
N ASP A 140 -3.32 -8.80 -17.27
CA ASP A 140 -4.15 -8.19 -16.23
C ASP A 140 -3.76 -8.74 -14.85
N VAL A 141 -3.51 -7.83 -13.89
CA VAL A 141 -3.21 -8.16 -12.50
C VAL A 141 -4.17 -7.44 -11.57
N LEU A 142 -4.53 -8.06 -10.45
CA LEU A 142 -5.37 -7.48 -9.42
C LEU A 142 -4.55 -7.20 -8.18
N VAL A 143 -4.65 -5.98 -7.67
CA VAL A 143 -4.06 -5.57 -6.38
C VAL A 143 -5.18 -5.31 -5.38
N VAL A 144 -5.12 -5.98 -4.23
CA VAL A 144 -6.14 -5.92 -3.18
C VAL A 144 -5.50 -5.47 -1.87
N ASP A 145 -5.82 -4.27 -1.43
CA ASP A 145 -5.29 -3.67 -0.19
C ASP A 145 -6.25 -2.58 0.31
N ASP A 146 -6.49 -2.47 1.60
CA ASP A 146 -7.33 -1.42 2.16
C ASP A 146 -6.61 -0.06 2.23
N SER A 147 -5.29 -0.05 2.15
CA SER A 147 -4.45 1.15 2.07
C SER A 147 -4.39 1.72 0.65
N ARG A 148 -4.76 2.98 0.51
CA ARG A 148 -4.65 3.70 -0.78
C ARG A 148 -3.20 3.84 -1.23
N ILE A 149 -2.28 3.99 -0.28
CA ILE A 149 -0.85 4.12 -0.55
C ILE A 149 -0.31 2.82 -1.11
N ALA A 150 -0.61 1.69 -0.45
CA ALA A 150 -0.19 0.37 -0.92
C ALA A 150 -0.71 0.07 -2.33
N LEU A 151 -1.99 0.40 -2.59
CA LEU A 151 -2.57 0.28 -3.93
C LEU A 151 -1.81 1.13 -4.96
N LYS A 152 -1.53 2.40 -4.63
CA LYS A 152 -0.80 3.30 -5.53
C LYS A 152 0.64 2.84 -5.76
N PHE A 153 1.33 2.44 -4.70
CA PHE A 153 2.70 1.92 -4.77
C PHE A 153 2.79 0.70 -5.69
N LEU A 154 2.00 -0.34 -5.44
CA LEU A 154 1.98 -1.55 -6.27
C LEU A 154 1.50 -1.27 -7.69
N GLN A 155 0.52 -0.37 -7.86
CA GLN A 155 0.06 0.04 -9.18
C GLN A 155 1.19 0.64 -10.00
N THR A 156 1.93 1.62 -9.46
CA THR A 156 3.02 2.29 -10.15
C THR A 156 4.13 1.29 -10.54
N ARG A 157 4.54 0.43 -9.60
CA ARG A 157 5.58 -0.57 -9.87
C ARG A 157 5.18 -1.58 -10.93
N LEU A 158 3.98 -2.14 -10.83
CA LEU A 158 3.48 -3.14 -11.77
C LEU A 158 3.23 -2.56 -13.17
N GLN A 159 2.74 -1.31 -13.25
CA GLN A 159 2.61 -0.61 -14.52
C GLN A 159 3.97 -0.36 -15.18
N GLY A 160 4.99 0.01 -14.41
CA GLY A 160 6.37 0.13 -14.89
C GLY A 160 6.95 -1.18 -15.44
N LEU A 161 6.44 -2.33 -14.97
CA LEU A 161 6.77 -3.66 -15.48
C LEU A 161 5.86 -4.13 -16.65
N GLY A 162 4.98 -3.28 -17.15
CA GLY A 162 4.12 -3.56 -18.31
C GLY A 162 2.81 -4.29 -17.99
N TYR A 163 2.42 -4.43 -16.73
CA TYR A 163 1.14 -5.01 -16.34
C TYR A 163 -0.02 -4.01 -16.46
N ARG A 164 -1.21 -4.50 -16.80
CA ARG A 164 -2.45 -3.77 -16.64
C ARG A 164 -3.02 -4.01 -15.24
N VAL A 165 -3.01 -2.98 -14.40
CA VAL A 165 -3.32 -3.11 -12.97
C VAL A 165 -4.76 -2.72 -12.66
N HIS A 166 -5.46 -3.61 -11.98
CA HIS A 166 -6.79 -3.39 -11.42
C HIS A 166 -6.70 -3.35 -9.89
N LEU A 167 -7.48 -2.48 -9.26
CA LEU A 167 -7.41 -2.22 -7.83
C LEU A 167 -8.71 -2.64 -7.14
N ALA A 168 -8.62 -3.26 -5.95
CA ALA A 168 -9.74 -3.52 -5.06
C ALA A 168 -9.35 -3.13 -3.64
N ARG A 169 -10.29 -2.57 -2.87
CA ARG A 169 -10.03 -2.05 -1.53
C ARG A 169 -10.53 -2.94 -0.40
N ASP A 170 -11.25 -3.98 -0.74
CA ASP A 170 -11.82 -4.93 0.18
C ASP A 170 -12.06 -6.28 -0.51
N ALA A 171 -12.39 -7.28 0.29
CA ALA A 171 -12.65 -8.63 -0.19
C ALA A 171 -13.83 -8.71 -1.18
N ALA A 172 -14.88 -7.90 -0.97
CA ALA A 172 -16.08 -7.93 -1.83
C ALA A 172 -15.75 -7.45 -3.24
N GLN A 173 -15.07 -6.30 -3.37
CA GLN A 173 -14.61 -5.78 -4.65
C GLN A 173 -13.64 -6.75 -5.34
N ALA A 174 -12.74 -7.38 -4.58
CA ALA A 174 -11.81 -8.35 -5.14
C ALA A 174 -12.54 -9.55 -5.75
N LEU A 175 -13.48 -10.14 -5.00
CA LEU A 175 -14.24 -11.31 -5.45
C LEU A 175 -15.17 -10.98 -6.62
N GLU A 176 -15.77 -9.79 -6.67
CA GLU A 176 -16.58 -9.32 -7.80
C GLU A 176 -15.74 -9.23 -9.08
N ARG A 177 -14.54 -8.62 -9.01
CA ARG A 177 -13.63 -8.53 -10.17
C ARG A 177 -13.16 -9.90 -10.63
N LEU A 178 -12.77 -10.77 -9.69
CA LEU A 178 -12.36 -12.16 -9.97
C LEU A 178 -13.49 -13.02 -10.54
N ALA A 179 -14.75 -12.62 -10.34
CA ALA A 179 -15.90 -13.30 -10.93
C ALA A 179 -16.13 -12.90 -12.40
N SER A 180 -15.77 -11.68 -12.77
CA SER A 180 -16.09 -11.08 -14.07
C SER A 180 -14.93 -11.05 -15.06
N GLN A 181 -13.68 -11.12 -14.58
CA GLN A 181 -12.49 -10.94 -15.40
C GLN A 181 -11.38 -11.96 -15.05
N ALA A 182 -10.58 -12.34 -16.05
CA ALA A 182 -9.39 -13.15 -15.87
C ALA A 182 -8.22 -12.30 -15.39
N PHE A 183 -7.44 -12.82 -14.45
CA PHE A 183 -6.20 -12.22 -13.98
C PHE A 183 -5.08 -13.26 -14.03
N SER A 184 -3.85 -12.81 -14.35
CA SER A 184 -2.66 -13.65 -14.27
C SER A 184 -2.14 -13.75 -12.83
N LEU A 185 -2.13 -12.62 -12.12
CA LEU A 185 -1.63 -12.49 -10.75
C LEU A 185 -2.63 -11.73 -9.87
N VAL A 186 -2.65 -12.07 -8.60
CA VAL A 186 -3.36 -11.32 -7.55
C VAL A 186 -2.38 -11.00 -6.43
N PHE A 187 -2.17 -9.71 -6.18
CA PHE A 187 -1.45 -9.20 -4.99
C PHE A 187 -2.48 -8.94 -3.91
N LEU A 188 -2.32 -9.55 -2.75
CA LEU A 188 -3.37 -9.61 -1.74
C LEU A 188 -2.83 -9.32 -0.35
N ASP A 189 -3.31 -8.22 0.27
CA ASP A 189 -3.03 -8.00 1.68
C ASP A 189 -3.87 -8.94 2.56
N VAL A 190 -3.34 -9.28 3.72
CA VAL A 190 -4.03 -10.08 4.74
C VAL A 190 -5.11 -9.25 5.43
N VAL A 191 -4.84 -7.96 5.70
CA VAL A 191 -5.77 -7.07 6.40
C VAL A 191 -6.58 -6.27 5.38
N LEU A 192 -7.85 -6.60 5.22
CA LEU A 192 -8.75 -5.99 4.24
C LEU A 192 -9.94 -5.29 4.91
N GLY A 193 -9.64 -4.30 5.74
CA GLY A 193 -10.67 -3.51 6.42
C GLY A 193 -10.75 -3.73 7.94
N PRO A 194 -11.86 -3.32 8.59
CA PRO A 194 -12.00 -3.37 10.03
C PRO A 194 -12.06 -4.82 10.57
N GLU A 195 -11.82 -4.97 11.88
CA GLU A 195 -11.94 -6.26 12.56
C GLU A 195 -13.30 -6.93 12.29
N GLY A 196 -13.27 -8.23 11.98
CA GLY A 196 -14.46 -9.00 11.63
C GLY A 196 -14.82 -9.01 10.14
N SER A 197 -14.13 -8.25 9.29
CA SER A 197 -14.24 -8.39 7.83
C SER A 197 -13.53 -9.65 7.34
N MET A 198 -13.83 -10.07 6.12
CA MET A 198 -13.13 -11.18 5.46
C MET A 198 -11.67 -10.79 5.27
N ASP A 199 -10.75 -11.61 5.80
CA ASP A 199 -9.30 -11.39 5.64
C ASP A 199 -8.78 -11.93 4.30
N GLY A 200 -7.55 -11.54 3.93
CA GLY A 200 -6.93 -11.97 2.70
C GLY A 200 -6.70 -13.48 2.62
N PHE A 201 -6.53 -14.17 3.74
CA PHE A 201 -6.40 -15.64 3.72
C PHE A 201 -7.70 -16.29 3.23
N ALA A 202 -8.85 -15.81 3.69
CA ALA A 202 -10.15 -16.31 3.24
C ALA A 202 -10.40 -15.99 1.76
N VAL A 203 -9.99 -14.82 1.27
CA VAL A 203 -10.06 -14.47 -0.17
C VAL A 203 -9.16 -15.40 -0.98
N CYS A 204 -7.90 -15.63 -0.56
CA CYS A 204 -6.98 -16.56 -1.20
C CYS A 204 -7.58 -17.97 -1.31
N GLN A 205 -8.10 -18.48 -0.19
CA GLN A 205 -8.74 -19.80 -0.16
C GLN A 205 -9.92 -19.89 -1.14
N GLN A 206 -10.77 -18.86 -1.22
CA GLN A 206 -11.87 -18.83 -2.19
C GLN A 206 -11.37 -18.84 -3.63
N ILE A 207 -10.30 -18.10 -3.94
CA ILE A 207 -9.68 -18.12 -5.26
C ILE A 207 -9.20 -19.54 -5.60
N LYS A 208 -8.45 -20.16 -4.70
CA LYS A 208 -7.82 -21.47 -4.95
C LYS A 208 -8.82 -22.65 -4.96
N GLN A 209 -9.93 -22.55 -4.21
CA GLN A 209 -10.97 -23.59 -4.19
C GLN A 209 -12.01 -23.44 -5.31
N ARG A 210 -12.00 -22.33 -6.04
CA ARG A 210 -12.96 -22.09 -7.12
C ARG A 210 -12.72 -23.07 -8.28
N LYS A 211 -13.77 -23.79 -8.69
CA LYS A 211 -13.67 -24.82 -9.75
C LYS A 211 -13.50 -24.24 -11.16
N THR A 212 -13.97 -23.02 -11.38
CA THR A 212 -13.92 -22.39 -12.71
C THR A 212 -13.53 -20.91 -12.56
N HIS A 213 -12.56 -20.49 -13.35
CA HIS A 213 -12.11 -19.10 -13.40
C HIS A 213 -12.43 -18.47 -14.76
N PRO A 214 -12.70 -17.17 -14.85
CA PRO A 214 -12.66 -16.48 -16.12
C PRO A 214 -11.30 -16.74 -16.80
N GLY A 215 -11.31 -17.06 -18.10
CA GLY A 215 -10.08 -17.45 -18.81
C GLY A 215 -9.59 -18.89 -18.57
N GLY A 216 -10.26 -19.68 -17.72
CA GLY A 216 -9.97 -21.12 -17.54
C GLY A 216 -8.78 -21.46 -16.63
N ILE A 217 -7.98 -20.47 -16.21
CA ILE A 217 -6.79 -20.66 -15.37
C ILE A 217 -6.96 -19.86 -14.06
N ALA A 218 -6.63 -20.51 -12.92
CA ALA A 218 -6.60 -19.81 -11.64
C ALA A 218 -5.42 -18.83 -11.62
N PRO A 219 -5.61 -17.60 -11.12
CA PRO A 219 -4.51 -16.65 -10.96
C PRO A 219 -3.51 -17.16 -9.92
N ALA A 220 -2.24 -16.80 -10.07
CA ALA A 220 -1.28 -16.94 -8.99
C ALA A 220 -1.55 -15.85 -7.93
N VAL A 221 -1.47 -16.21 -6.66
CA VAL A 221 -1.76 -15.33 -5.52
C VAL A 221 -0.50 -15.07 -4.72
N LEU A 222 -0.09 -13.80 -4.69
CA LEU A 222 1.01 -13.30 -3.85
C LEU A 222 0.41 -12.57 -2.66
N MET A 223 0.64 -13.09 -1.46
CA MET A 223 0.31 -12.36 -0.23
C MET A 223 1.35 -11.25 -0.02
N VAL A 224 0.90 -10.01 0.20
CA VAL A 224 1.77 -8.85 0.44
C VAL A 224 1.28 -8.14 1.68
N THR A 225 1.92 -8.36 2.83
CA THR A 225 1.36 -7.96 4.11
C THR A 225 2.40 -7.53 5.14
N GLY A 226 1.99 -6.66 6.07
CA GLY A 226 2.80 -6.31 7.25
C GLY A 226 2.84 -7.39 8.32
N ARG A 227 2.13 -8.52 8.16
CA ARG A 227 2.15 -9.64 9.10
C ARG A 227 3.35 -10.54 8.83
N THR A 228 4.26 -10.61 9.81
CA THR A 228 5.56 -11.27 9.65
C THR A 228 5.71 -12.53 10.50
N SER A 229 4.68 -12.91 11.27
CA SER A 229 4.79 -14.07 12.15
C SER A 229 4.89 -15.38 11.35
N SER A 230 5.60 -16.36 11.90
CA SER A 230 5.68 -17.70 11.31
C SER A 230 4.29 -18.36 11.18
N MET A 231 3.38 -18.06 12.09
CA MET A 231 2.01 -18.54 12.04
C MET A 231 1.23 -17.95 10.86
N ASP A 232 1.43 -16.67 10.53
CA ASP A 232 0.78 -16.04 9.38
C ASP A 232 1.28 -16.64 8.06
N ARG A 233 2.58 -16.98 7.95
CA ARG A 233 3.12 -17.70 6.79
C ARG A 233 2.48 -19.09 6.64
N VAL A 234 2.36 -19.85 7.72
CA VAL A 234 1.67 -21.14 7.71
C VAL A 234 0.20 -21.00 7.28
N ARG A 235 -0.49 -19.95 7.74
CA ARG A 235 -1.86 -19.67 7.28
C ARG A 235 -1.93 -19.33 5.79
N GLY A 236 -0.95 -18.61 5.26
CA GLY A 236 -0.80 -18.36 3.83
C GLY A 236 -0.66 -19.64 3.01
N ASP A 237 0.24 -20.51 3.44
CA ASP A 237 0.46 -21.82 2.81
C ASP A 237 -0.81 -22.68 2.84
N LEU A 238 -1.52 -22.71 3.98
CA LEU A 238 -2.79 -23.43 4.11
C LEU A 238 -3.92 -22.81 3.26
N ALA A 239 -3.90 -21.50 3.03
CA ALA A 239 -4.82 -20.83 2.12
C ALA A 239 -4.48 -21.09 0.64
N GLY A 240 -3.29 -21.61 0.36
CA GLY A 240 -2.81 -21.97 -0.97
C GLY A 240 -2.18 -20.80 -1.74
N CYS A 241 -1.63 -19.79 -1.06
CA CYS A 241 -0.90 -18.72 -1.76
C CYS A 241 0.37 -19.28 -2.43
N ASP A 242 0.74 -18.68 -3.56
CA ASP A 242 1.91 -19.12 -4.35
C ASP A 242 3.19 -18.41 -3.91
N ALA A 243 3.06 -17.23 -3.27
CA ALA A 243 4.17 -16.53 -2.62
C ALA A 243 3.66 -15.69 -1.44
N TYR A 244 4.56 -15.41 -0.47
CA TYR A 244 4.28 -14.61 0.71
C TYR A 244 5.39 -13.58 0.89
N LEU A 245 5.08 -12.31 0.61
CA LEU A 245 5.97 -11.17 0.74
C LEU A 245 5.59 -10.33 1.94
N THR A 246 6.60 -9.83 2.64
CA THR A 246 6.38 -8.98 3.83
C THR A 246 6.64 -7.51 3.48
N LYS A 247 5.79 -6.62 4.00
CA LYS A 247 6.03 -5.18 3.93
C LYS A 247 7.04 -4.78 5.03
N PRO A 248 8.03 -3.90 4.74
CA PRO A 248 8.29 -3.22 3.48
C PRO A 248 8.75 -4.18 2.37
N LEU A 249 8.29 -3.95 1.13
CA LEU A 249 8.63 -4.78 -0.02
C LEU A 249 10.06 -4.49 -0.48
N MET A 250 10.93 -5.49 -0.33
CA MET A 250 12.28 -5.42 -0.89
C MET A 250 12.23 -5.69 -2.39
N GLU A 251 12.92 -4.84 -3.17
CA GLU A 251 12.92 -4.92 -4.64
C GLU A 251 13.31 -6.30 -5.14
N ASP A 252 14.42 -6.84 -4.62
CA ASP A 252 14.95 -8.14 -5.04
C ASP A 252 13.96 -9.29 -4.78
N GLU A 253 13.28 -9.28 -3.61
CA GLU A 253 12.29 -10.30 -3.25
C GLU A 253 11.03 -10.18 -4.13
N PHE A 254 10.58 -8.96 -4.39
CA PHE A 254 9.43 -8.67 -5.23
C PHE A 254 9.66 -9.15 -6.68
N ILE A 255 10.79 -8.77 -7.28
CA ILE A 255 11.15 -9.18 -8.64
C ILE A 255 11.40 -10.70 -8.73
N ALA A 256 12.02 -11.29 -7.71
CA ALA A 256 12.23 -12.75 -7.68
C ALA A 256 10.89 -13.51 -7.65
N ALA A 257 9.94 -13.08 -6.82
CA ALA A 257 8.61 -13.68 -6.76
C ALA A 257 7.84 -13.53 -8.09
N LEU A 258 7.90 -12.35 -8.72
CA LEU A 258 7.30 -12.12 -10.04
C LEU A 258 7.89 -13.05 -11.09
N ARG A 259 9.22 -13.15 -11.20
CA ARG A 259 9.89 -14.03 -12.18
C ARG A 259 9.55 -15.49 -11.99
N GLN A 260 9.32 -15.92 -10.76
CA GLN A 260 8.93 -17.30 -10.45
C GLN A 260 7.50 -17.61 -10.90
N LEU A 261 6.57 -16.68 -10.71
CA LEU A 261 5.14 -16.93 -10.92
C LEU A 261 4.65 -16.48 -12.30
N ASP A 262 5.28 -15.49 -12.86
CA ASP A 262 4.97 -14.95 -14.19
C ASP A 262 6.27 -14.48 -14.87
N PRO A 263 7.00 -15.40 -15.54
CA PRO A 263 8.22 -15.04 -16.24
C PRO A 263 7.94 -13.90 -17.21
N LEU A 264 8.51 -12.74 -16.91
CA LEU A 264 8.49 -11.60 -17.81
C LEU A 264 9.28 -11.99 -19.06
N PRO A 265 8.86 -11.63 -20.26
CA PRO A 265 9.72 -11.75 -21.44
C PRO A 265 11.01 -10.96 -21.18
N VAL A 266 12.15 -11.61 -21.40
CA VAL A 266 13.52 -11.09 -21.22
C VAL A 266 13.82 -10.11 -22.34
#